data_efe6a5b87b2ddda28d29b556b56a7c85
#
_entry.id   efe6a5b87b2ddda28d29b556b56a7c85
#
_cell.length_a   1.000
_cell.length_b   1.000
_cell.length_c   1.000
_cell.angle_alpha   90.00
_cell.angle_beta   90.00
_cell.angle_gamma   90.00
#
_symmetry.space_group_name_H-M   'P 1'
#
loop_
_entity.id
_entity.type
_entity.pdbx_description
1 polymer ?
#
loop_
_entity_poly.entity_id
_entity_poly.type
_entity_poly.pdbx_seq_one_letter_code
_entity_poly.pdbx_strand_id
1 'polypeptide(L)'
;MRTTLACVLACFITSVTAQPLPIFDAHVHYSHDAWDVVPVEQAIAILRKAGVKRALISSSGDDGQQRLFTAAPDLVIPELRVYRTRGEIGTWFRDESLIPYLESRLAQYKYVGIGEFHLYGHDADLPVPRRMVQLARKHNLFLHAHSDVDAVERLFKQWPQARILWAHAGFDRPERVAEMLRKHKNLWADLAFRTDHASGGKVDPAWRAVFLQFPDRFMVGSDTFTPERWHYIPEHAEWSRRWLSDLPRDVAERIAWKNGETVFGSLLQRPD
;
A
#
# COMPACT_ATOMS: atom_id res chain seq x y z
N MET A 1 -44.43 55.62 28.42
CA MET A 1 -43.52 55.18 27.36
C MET A 1 -42.80 53.89 27.85
N ARG A 2 -43.14 52.74 27.29
CA ARG A 2 -42.47 51.45 27.61
C ARG A 2 -41.58 51.11 26.42
N THR A 3 -40.27 51.14 26.64
CA THR A 3 -39.26 50.78 25.62
C THR A 3 -39.02 49.27 25.69
N THR A 4 -39.42 48.57 24.62
CA THR A 4 -39.18 47.11 24.46
C THR A 4 -37.80 46.92 23.86
N LEU A 5 -36.89 46.31 24.64
CA LEU A 5 -35.54 45.92 24.17
C LEU A 5 -35.64 44.60 23.44
N ALA A 6 -35.42 44.59 22.13
CA ALA A 6 -35.35 43.34 21.32
C ALA A 6 -33.95 42.80 21.38
N CYS A 7 -33.75 41.63 22.03
CA CYS A 7 -32.51 40.88 21.96
C CYS A 7 -32.43 40.13 20.63
N VAL A 8 -31.51 40.52 19.78
CA VAL A 8 -31.16 39.76 18.57
C VAL A 8 -30.16 38.65 18.94
N LEU A 9 -30.65 37.43 18.90
CA LEU A 9 -29.83 36.24 19.12
C LEU A 9 -29.06 35.92 17.83
N ALA A 10 -27.76 36.23 17.75
CA ALA A 10 -26.93 35.87 16.61
C ALA A 10 -26.54 34.39 16.75
N CYS A 11 -27.16 33.49 15.95
CA CYS A 11 -26.71 32.11 15.78
C CYS A 11 -25.40 32.09 14.97
N PHE A 12 -24.27 31.86 15.64
CA PHE A 12 -23.02 31.52 14.99
C PHE A 12 -23.13 30.07 14.49
N ILE A 13 -23.33 29.90 13.18
CA ILE A 13 -23.20 28.60 12.50
C ILE A 13 -21.70 28.34 12.37
N THR A 14 -21.12 27.59 13.28
CA THR A 14 -19.78 27.03 13.10
C THR A 14 -19.83 25.97 12.01
N SER A 15 -19.34 26.31 10.82
CA SER A 15 -19.13 25.34 9.75
C SER A 15 -18.10 24.30 10.24
N VAL A 16 -18.57 23.12 10.64
CA VAL A 16 -17.70 21.98 10.86
C VAL A 16 -17.20 21.55 9.48
N THR A 17 -15.99 21.97 9.12
CA THR A 17 -15.32 21.43 7.93
C THR A 17 -15.10 19.94 8.18
N ALA A 18 -15.80 19.10 7.43
CA ALA A 18 -15.60 17.66 7.48
C ALA A 18 -14.12 17.36 7.18
N GLN A 19 -13.48 16.62 8.07
CA GLN A 19 -12.09 16.18 7.84
C GLN A 19 -12.02 15.39 6.54
N PRO A 20 -10.98 15.62 5.72
CA PRO A 20 -10.82 14.88 4.48
C PRO A 20 -10.71 13.38 4.75
N LEU A 21 -11.23 12.57 3.84
CA LEU A 21 -11.16 11.11 3.93
C LEU A 21 -9.71 10.67 4.14
N PRO A 22 -9.37 9.98 5.25
CA PRO A 22 -8.01 9.53 5.48
C PRO A 22 -7.59 8.51 4.43
N ILE A 23 -6.29 8.40 4.18
CA ILE A 23 -5.70 7.43 3.23
C ILE A 23 -4.81 6.47 3.99
N PHE A 24 -4.97 5.18 3.73
CA PHE A 24 -3.94 4.17 3.97
C PHE A 24 -3.18 4.01 2.66
N ASP A 25 -1.91 4.40 2.64
CA ASP A 25 -1.07 4.25 1.45
C ASP A 25 -0.41 2.87 1.48
N ALA A 26 -0.89 1.97 0.63
CA ALA A 26 -0.46 0.57 0.62
C ALA A 26 0.80 0.32 -0.22
N HIS A 27 1.41 1.37 -0.80
CA HIS A 27 2.54 1.20 -1.69
C HIS A 27 3.47 2.43 -1.67
N VAL A 28 4.46 2.42 -0.78
CA VAL A 28 5.43 3.51 -0.64
C VAL A 28 6.84 2.94 -0.61
N HIS A 29 7.77 3.63 -1.29
CA HIS A 29 9.20 3.31 -1.25
C HIS A 29 10.01 4.48 -0.68
N TYR A 30 10.93 4.17 0.23
CA TYR A 30 11.90 5.13 0.73
C TYR A 30 13.32 4.55 0.55
N SER A 31 13.72 4.43 -0.73
CA SER A 31 14.98 3.80 -1.13
C SER A 31 16.18 4.75 -0.96
N HIS A 32 17.38 4.19 -0.99
CA HIS A 32 18.64 4.91 -0.70
C HIS A 32 18.85 6.17 -1.55
N ASP A 33 18.32 6.24 -2.75
CA ASP A 33 18.40 7.39 -3.64
C ASP A 33 17.50 8.57 -3.22
N ALA A 34 16.52 8.31 -2.34
CA ALA A 34 15.65 9.35 -1.80
C ALA A 34 16.17 9.99 -0.50
N TRP A 35 17.10 9.34 0.22
CA TRP A 35 17.43 9.75 1.59
C TRP A 35 18.02 11.16 1.71
N ASP A 36 18.87 11.56 0.76
CA ASP A 36 19.49 12.89 0.76
C ASP A 36 18.58 13.98 0.12
N VAL A 37 17.63 13.56 -0.72
CA VAL A 37 16.70 14.45 -1.44
C VAL A 37 15.46 14.75 -0.62
N VAL A 38 14.96 13.75 0.12
CA VAL A 38 13.78 13.82 0.98
C VAL A 38 14.16 13.25 2.36
N PRO A 39 14.76 14.04 3.25
CA PRO A 39 15.10 13.59 4.60
C PRO A 39 13.89 13.02 5.36
N VAL A 40 14.15 12.18 6.37
CA VAL A 40 13.14 11.46 7.16
C VAL A 40 12.00 12.38 7.64
N GLU A 41 12.34 13.53 8.21
CA GLU A 41 11.37 14.50 8.73
C GLU A 41 10.49 15.07 7.63
N GLN A 42 11.08 15.33 6.45
CA GLN A 42 10.34 15.80 5.28
C GLN A 42 9.42 14.72 4.72
N ALA A 43 9.88 13.47 4.63
CA ALA A 43 9.07 12.35 4.20
C ALA A 43 7.84 12.17 5.09
N ILE A 44 8.01 12.21 6.41
CA ILE A 44 6.93 12.15 7.40
C ILE A 44 5.98 13.34 7.24
N ALA A 45 6.52 14.56 7.08
CA ALA A 45 5.71 15.77 6.90
C ALA A 45 4.86 15.69 5.61
N ILE A 46 5.39 15.15 4.51
CA ILE A 46 4.67 14.94 3.25
C ILE A 46 3.50 13.98 3.46
N LEU A 47 3.74 12.82 4.08
CA LEU A 47 2.69 11.82 4.36
C LEU A 47 1.57 12.42 5.25
N ARG A 48 1.94 13.11 6.32
CA ARG A 48 0.97 13.76 7.22
C ARG A 48 0.18 14.87 6.52
N LYS A 49 0.85 15.71 5.72
CA LYS A 49 0.21 16.76 4.90
C LYS A 49 -0.80 16.17 3.91
N ALA A 50 -0.51 15.02 3.34
CA ALA A 50 -1.41 14.30 2.44
C ALA A 50 -2.62 13.67 3.15
N GLY A 51 -2.68 13.69 4.48
CA GLY A 51 -3.71 13.02 5.26
C GLY A 51 -3.58 11.50 5.21
N VAL A 52 -2.35 11.01 5.01
CA VAL A 52 -2.04 9.59 5.13
C VAL A 52 -2.11 9.20 6.61
N LYS A 53 -2.98 8.27 6.92
CA LYS A 53 -3.17 7.73 8.26
C LYS A 53 -2.09 6.72 8.61
N ARG A 54 -1.79 5.82 7.66
CA ARG A 54 -0.69 4.86 7.72
C ARG A 54 -0.17 4.56 6.32
N ALA A 55 1.09 4.17 6.22
CA ALA A 55 1.74 3.81 4.98
C ALA A 55 2.49 2.47 5.12
N LEU A 56 2.25 1.55 4.19
CA LEU A 56 3.05 0.35 3.99
C LEU A 56 4.30 0.75 3.21
N ILE A 57 5.48 0.62 3.83
CA ILE A 57 6.73 1.14 3.27
C ILE A 57 7.77 0.05 3.13
N SER A 58 8.31 -0.08 1.93
CA SER A 58 9.48 -0.92 1.63
C SER A 58 10.60 -0.10 1.00
N SER A 59 11.84 -0.50 1.17
CA SER A 59 13.01 0.27 0.71
C SER A 59 14.08 -0.64 0.13
N SER A 60 14.68 -0.20 -0.98
CA SER A 60 15.99 -0.69 -1.44
C SER A 60 17.05 0.28 -0.89
N GLY A 61 17.94 -0.04 -0.02
CA GLY A 61 18.07 -0.97 1.06
C GLY A 61 17.12 -0.71 2.23
N ASP A 62 16.95 -1.74 2.98
CA ASP A 62 15.99 -1.88 4.06
C ASP A 62 16.11 -0.81 5.18
N ASP A 63 17.24 -0.20 5.38
CA ASP A 63 17.44 0.83 6.41
C ASP A 63 16.51 2.06 6.23
N GLY A 64 16.00 2.31 5.02
CA GLY A 64 15.13 3.44 4.73
C GLY A 64 13.83 3.39 5.53
N GLN A 65 13.04 2.32 5.38
CA GLN A 65 11.79 2.22 6.13
C GLN A 65 12.03 2.06 7.64
N GLN A 66 13.18 1.49 8.07
CA GLN A 66 13.50 1.39 9.49
C GLN A 66 13.75 2.78 10.13
N ARG A 67 14.40 3.70 9.40
CA ARG A 67 14.55 5.10 9.83
C ARG A 67 13.19 5.80 9.96
N LEU A 68 12.31 5.63 8.95
CA LEU A 68 10.96 6.18 8.99
C LEU A 68 10.13 5.57 10.12
N PHE A 69 10.20 4.25 10.32
CA PHE A 69 9.47 3.56 11.38
C PHE A 69 9.93 4.01 12.78
N THR A 70 11.24 4.17 12.97
CA THR A 70 11.78 4.68 14.24
C THR A 70 11.27 6.10 14.55
N ALA A 71 11.18 6.96 13.53
CA ALA A 71 10.76 8.34 13.69
C ALA A 71 9.22 8.52 13.80
N ALA A 72 8.44 7.64 13.18
CA ALA A 72 6.97 7.72 13.15
C ALA A 72 6.31 6.32 13.16
N PRO A 73 6.40 5.57 14.27
CA PRO A 73 5.84 4.21 14.35
C PRO A 73 4.30 4.17 14.28
N ASP A 74 3.64 5.29 14.54
CA ASP A 74 2.20 5.46 14.38
C ASP A 74 1.77 5.55 12.91
N LEU A 75 2.67 5.99 12.03
CA LEU A 75 2.43 6.24 10.62
C LEU A 75 2.94 5.12 9.71
N VAL A 76 4.08 4.52 10.02
CA VAL A 76 4.83 3.62 9.14
C VAL A 76 4.55 2.16 9.49
N ILE A 77 4.33 1.34 8.48
CA ILE A 77 4.25 -0.12 8.57
C ILE A 77 5.40 -0.69 7.74
N PRO A 78 6.42 -1.32 8.38
CA PRO A 78 7.59 -1.82 7.66
C PRO A 78 7.29 -3.07 6.85
N GLU A 79 7.78 -3.11 5.62
CA GLU A 79 7.80 -4.25 4.74
C GLU A 79 9.22 -4.51 4.23
N LEU A 80 9.68 -5.76 4.24
CA LEU A 80 11.04 -6.12 3.84
C LEU A 80 11.13 -6.27 2.32
N ARG A 81 11.80 -5.33 1.65
CA ARG A 81 12.06 -5.45 0.22
C ARG A 81 13.21 -6.43 -0.05
N VAL A 82 13.05 -7.24 -1.10
CA VAL A 82 14.07 -8.23 -1.49
C VAL A 82 15.32 -7.58 -2.09
N TYR A 83 15.27 -6.32 -2.51
CA TYR A 83 16.39 -5.63 -3.13
C TYR A 83 17.25 -4.91 -2.10
N ARG A 84 18.54 -5.19 -2.06
CA ARG A 84 19.55 -4.44 -1.29
C ARG A 84 19.86 -3.11 -1.94
N THR A 85 19.78 -3.09 -3.30
CA THR A 85 19.89 -1.91 -4.14
C THR A 85 18.87 -1.96 -5.26
N ARG A 86 18.57 -0.81 -5.88
CA ARG A 86 17.64 -0.75 -7.02
C ARG A 86 18.10 -1.53 -8.25
N GLY A 87 19.42 -1.73 -8.42
CA GLY A 87 19.99 -2.51 -9.53
C GLY A 87 19.61 -4.00 -9.50
N GLU A 88 19.14 -4.51 -8.38
CA GLU A 88 18.77 -5.92 -8.22
C GLU A 88 17.36 -6.26 -8.69
N ILE A 89 16.54 -5.29 -9.06
CA ILE A 89 15.13 -5.47 -9.46
C ILE A 89 14.92 -6.58 -10.51
N GLY A 90 15.80 -6.68 -11.51
CA GLY A 90 15.69 -7.66 -12.59
C GLY A 90 16.48 -8.96 -12.39
N THR A 91 17.18 -9.13 -11.27
CA THR A 91 18.13 -10.22 -11.08
C THR A 91 18.01 -10.95 -9.74
N TRP A 92 17.36 -10.36 -8.74
CA TRP A 92 17.26 -10.88 -7.37
C TRP A 92 16.82 -12.35 -7.30
N PHE A 93 15.91 -12.78 -8.18
CA PHE A 93 15.32 -14.12 -8.17
C PHE A 93 16.29 -15.24 -8.59
N ARG A 94 17.54 -14.88 -8.97
CA ARG A 94 18.65 -15.78 -9.28
C ARG A 94 19.84 -15.63 -8.33
N ASP A 95 19.79 -14.67 -7.40
CA ASP A 95 20.89 -14.39 -6.47
C ASP A 95 20.69 -15.09 -5.12
N GLU A 96 21.35 -16.25 -4.94
CA GLU A 96 21.25 -17.02 -3.70
C GLU A 96 21.78 -16.26 -2.46
N SER A 97 22.66 -15.27 -2.64
CA SER A 97 23.17 -14.44 -1.54
C SER A 97 22.09 -13.57 -0.88
N LEU A 98 20.94 -13.46 -1.53
CA LEU A 98 19.79 -12.75 -0.99
C LEU A 98 19.16 -13.46 0.22
N ILE A 99 19.23 -14.79 0.27
CA ILE A 99 18.57 -15.55 1.34
C ILE A 99 19.18 -15.24 2.71
N PRO A 100 20.52 -15.28 2.91
CA PRO A 100 21.12 -14.85 4.18
C PRO A 100 20.79 -13.39 4.54
N TYR A 101 20.68 -12.50 3.55
CA TYR A 101 20.25 -11.12 3.80
C TYR A 101 18.83 -11.08 4.38
N LEU A 102 17.85 -11.73 3.74
CA LEU A 102 16.46 -11.77 4.22
C LEU A 102 16.39 -12.38 5.63
N GLU A 103 17.08 -13.50 5.87
CA GLU A 103 17.12 -14.16 7.18
C GLU A 103 17.69 -13.22 8.27
N SER A 104 18.78 -12.50 7.97
CA SER A 104 19.37 -11.53 8.87
C SER A 104 18.43 -10.39 9.22
N ARG A 105 17.75 -9.81 8.21
CA ARG A 105 16.81 -8.71 8.44
C ARG A 105 15.59 -9.18 9.25
N LEU A 106 15.02 -10.35 8.92
CA LEU A 106 13.90 -10.94 9.65
C LEU A 106 14.25 -11.34 11.11
N ALA A 107 15.51 -11.62 11.40
CA ALA A 107 15.97 -11.86 12.77
C ALA A 107 16.13 -10.57 13.58
N GLN A 108 16.38 -9.44 12.92
CA GLN A 108 16.70 -8.16 13.56
C GLN A 108 15.48 -7.25 13.73
N TYR A 109 14.54 -7.28 12.78
CA TYR A 109 13.41 -6.33 12.73
C TYR A 109 12.08 -7.03 12.54
N LYS A 110 11.00 -6.35 12.90
CA LYS A 110 9.62 -6.79 12.66
C LYS A 110 9.10 -6.21 11.34
N TYR A 111 8.49 -7.08 10.52
CA TYR A 111 7.86 -6.73 9.26
C TYR A 111 6.47 -7.33 9.17
N VAL A 112 5.61 -6.73 8.35
CA VAL A 112 4.29 -7.29 8.03
C VAL A 112 4.31 -8.14 6.77
N GLY A 113 5.29 -7.92 5.89
CA GLY A 113 5.40 -8.57 4.59
C GLY A 113 6.82 -8.63 4.04
N ILE A 114 6.97 -9.38 2.95
CA ILE A 114 8.14 -9.35 2.06
C ILE A 114 7.67 -8.80 0.72
N GLY A 115 8.27 -7.70 0.26
CA GLY A 115 7.99 -7.01 -0.99
C GLY A 115 8.26 -5.52 -0.92
N GLU A 116 7.90 -4.74 -1.88
CA GLU A 116 7.45 -5.16 -3.20
C GLU A 116 8.57 -5.91 -3.94
N PHE A 117 8.23 -6.98 -4.64
CA PHE A 117 9.17 -7.68 -5.52
C PHE A 117 8.60 -7.87 -6.93
N HIS A 118 9.47 -7.67 -7.95
CA HIS A 118 9.16 -7.92 -9.36
C HIS A 118 9.45 -9.38 -9.70
N LEU A 119 8.41 -10.13 -10.09
CA LEU A 119 8.52 -11.57 -10.36
C LEU A 119 7.47 -11.98 -11.40
N TYR A 120 7.90 -12.63 -12.48
CA TYR A 120 7.02 -12.94 -13.61
C TYR A 120 7.07 -14.41 -14.01
N GLY A 121 5.91 -14.96 -14.33
CA GLY A 121 5.75 -16.29 -14.90
C GLY A 121 6.50 -17.37 -14.11
N HIS A 122 7.21 -18.21 -14.86
CA HIS A 122 7.93 -19.36 -14.30
C HIS A 122 9.15 -18.99 -13.41
N ASP A 123 9.64 -17.75 -13.44
CA ASP A 123 10.71 -17.32 -12.53
C ASP A 123 10.28 -17.44 -11.05
N ALA A 124 8.98 -17.42 -10.79
CA ALA A 124 8.44 -17.69 -9.43
C ALA A 124 8.79 -19.09 -8.90
N ASP A 125 9.09 -20.05 -9.79
CA ASP A 125 9.48 -21.40 -9.40
C ASP A 125 10.99 -21.62 -9.20
N LEU A 126 11.81 -20.59 -9.38
CA LEU A 126 13.23 -20.65 -9.12
C LEU A 126 13.56 -20.84 -7.63
N PRO A 127 14.74 -21.35 -7.28
CA PRO A 127 15.10 -21.66 -5.88
C PRO A 127 14.98 -20.46 -4.93
N VAL A 128 15.44 -19.28 -5.34
CA VAL A 128 15.42 -18.06 -4.50
C VAL A 128 14.02 -17.59 -4.17
N PRO A 129 13.09 -17.40 -5.14
CA PRO A 129 11.67 -17.10 -4.85
C PRO A 129 11.00 -18.16 -3.99
N ARG A 130 11.23 -19.44 -4.24
CA ARG A 130 10.68 -20.51 -3.39
C ARG A 130 11.17 -20.40 -1.93
N ARG A 131 12.44 -20.08 -1.72
CA ARG A 131 13.00 -19.87 -0.38
C ARG A 131 12.41 -18.62 0.27
N MET A 132 12.24 -17.54 -0.48
CA MET A 132 11.55 -16.32 0.00
C MET A 132 10.11 -16.65 0.46
N VAL A 133 9.34 -17.42 -0.33
CA VAL A 133 7.98 -17.85 0.07
C VAL A 133 8.01 -18.70 1.35
N GLN A 134 8.99 -19.59 1.50
CA GLN A 134 9.17 -20.35 2.75
C GLN A 134 9.45 -19.46 3.96
N LEU A 135 10.30 -18.43 3.80
CA LEU A 135 10.55 -17.44 4.85
C LEU A 135 9.28 -16.65 5.20
N ALA A 136 8.56 -16.16 4.19
CA ALA A 136 7.29 -15.49 4.42
C ALA A 136 6.29 -16.37 5.19
N ARG A 137 6.18 -17.64 4.82
CA ARG A 137 5.34 -18.62 5.52
C ARG A 137 5.81 -18.86 6.97
N LYS A 138 7.11 -19.05 7.19
CA LYS A 138 7.70 -19.27 8.52
C LYS A 138 7.40 -18.11 9.47
N HIS A 139 7.51 -16.89 8.99
CA HIS A 139 7.30 -15.66 9.76
C HIS A 139 5.87 -15.11 9.67
N ASN A 140 4.95 -15.84 8.99
CA ASN A 140 3.54 -15.43 8.80
C ASN A 140 3.38 -14.04 8.17
N LEU A 141 4.16 -13.76 7.13
CA LEU A 141 4.24 -12.47 6.43
C LEU A 141 3.36 -12.45 5.18
N PHE A 142 2.96 -11.26 4.74
CA PHE A 142 2.41 -11.02 3.41
C PHE A 142 3.48 -11.14 2.33
N LEU A 143 3.02 -11.39 1.10
CA LEU A 143 3.81 -11.22 -0.11
C LEU A 143 3.25 -10.01 -0.86
N HIS A 144 4.08 -8.99 -1.11
CA HIS A 144 3.69 -7.85 -1.94
C HIS A 144 4.32 -8.02 -3.32
N ALA A 145 3.49 -8.45 -4.29
CA ALA A 145 3.95 -8.98 -5.56
C ALA A 145 3.65 -8.06 -6.73
N HIS A 146 4.69 -7.47 -7.32
CA HIS A 146 4.63 -6.85 -8.64
C HIS A 146 4.81 -7.96 -9.68
N SER A 147 3.71 -8.55 -10.08
CA SER A 147 3.73 -9.83 -10.80
C SER A 147 2.58 -9.95 -11.79
N ASP A 148 2.78 -10.72 -12.83
CA ASP A 148 1.72 -11.17 -13.70
C ASP A 148 0.83 -12.24 -13.02
N VAL A 149 -0.27 -12.59 -13.68
CA VAL A 149 -1.21 -13.61 -13.19
C VAL A 149 -0.53 -14.96 -13.00
N ASP A 150 0.37 -15.37 -13.93
CA ASP A 150 1.02 -16.68 -13.84
C ASP A 150 1.93 -16.77 -12.61
N ALA A 151 2.71 -15.72 -12.32
CA ALA A 151 3.54 -15.71 -11.11
C ALA A 151 2.69 -15.73 -9.84
N VAL A 152 1.61 -14.94 -9.75
CA VAL A 152 0.70 -14.96 -8.60
C VAL A 152 0.08 -16.35 -8.39
N GLU A 153 -0.34 -17.02 -9.46
CA GLU A 153 -0.86 -18.39 -9.40
C GLU A 153 0.18 -19.39 -8.88
N ARG A 154 1.45 -19.23 -9.29
CA ARG A 154 2.55 -20.07 -8.80
C ARG A 154 2.86 -19.81 -7.33
N LEU A 155 2.79 -18.58 -6.87
CA LEU A 155 2.94 -18.25 -5.45
C LEU A 155 1.83 -18.92 -4.61
N PHE A 156 0.57 -18.88 -5.04
CA PHE A 156 -0.52 -19.61 -4.37
C PHE A 156 -0.35 -21.12 -4.46
N LYS A 157 0.19 -21.66 -5.56
CA LYS A 157 0.50 -23.10 -5.66
C LYS A 157 1.57 -23.53 -4.65
N GLN A 158 2.56 -22.68 -4.39
CA GLN A 158 3.62 -22.95 -3.40
C GLN A 158 3.10 -22.81 -1.96
N TRP A 159 2.20 -21.84 -1.72
CA TRP A 159 1.59 -21.59 -0.42
C TRP A 159 0.10 -21.22 -0.57
N PRO A 160 -0.81 -22.20 -0.56
CA PRO A 160 -2.25 -21.97 -0.80
C PRO A 160 -2.91 -20.99 0.16
N GLN A 161 -2.37 -20.82 1.38
CA GLN A 161 -2.84 -19.87 2.39
C GLN A 161 -2.07 -18.55 2.37
N ALA A 162 -1.20 -18.32 1.39
CA ALA A 162 -0.48 -17.06 1.24
C ALA A 162 -1.46 -15.88 1.28
N ARG A 163 -1.03 -14.80 1.90
CA ARG A 163 -1.70 -13.51 1.83
C ARG A 163 -0.89 -12.65 0.88
N ILE A 164 -1.50 -12.25 -0.23
CA ILE A 164 -0.81 -11.53 -1.29
C ILE A 164 -1.46 -10.16 -1.48
N LEU A 165 -0.65 -9.10 -1.43
CA LEU A 165 -0.97 -7.80 -1.99
C LEU A 165 -0.41 -7.76 -3.41
N TRP A 166 -1.30 -7.67 -4.39
CA TRP A 166 -0.94 -7.63 -5.80
C TRP A 166 -0.72 -6.18 -6.23
N ALA A 167 0.54 -5.81 -6.38
CA ALA A 167 0.92 -4.46 -6.75
C ALA A 167 0.26 -4.05 -8.08
N HIS A 168 -0.28 -2.83 -8.10
CA HIS A 168 -0.93 -2.22 -9.27
C HIS A 168 -2.10 -3.06 -9.84
N ALA A 169 -2.70 -3.97 -9.05
CA ALA A 169 -3.65 -4.97 -9.57
C ALA A 169 -3.10 -5.69 -10.81
N GLY A 170 -1.77 -5.95 -10.83
CA GLY A 170 -1.03 -6.60 -11.91
C GLY A 170 -0.98 -5.82 -13.22
N PHE A 171 -1.36 -4.54 -13.25
CA PHE A 171 -1.62 -3.78 -14.48
C PHE A 171 -2.59 -4.48 -15.44
N ASP A 172 -3.39 -5.41 -14.90
CA ASP A 172 -4.33 -6.18 -15.70
C ASP A 172 -5.69 -5.45 -15.83
N ARG A 173 -6.51 -5.88 -16.78
CA ARG A 173 -7.86 -5.33 -16.98
C ARG A 173 -8.80 -5.75 -15.85
N PRO A 174 -9.86 -4.97 -15.56
CA PRO A 174 -10.75 -5.20 -14.42
C PRO A 174 -11.38 -6.60 -14.39
N GLU A 175 -11.73 -7.19 -15.54
CA GLU A 175 -12.32 -8.54 -15.61
C GLU A 175 -11.35 -9.61 -15.10
N ARG A 176 -10.07 -9.50 -15.48
CA ARG A 176 -9.03 -10.43 -15.03
C ARG A 176 -8.73 -10.26 -13.54
N VAL A 177 -8.70 -9.02 -13.07
CA VAL A 177 -8.54 -8.73 -11.64
C VAL A 177 -9.71 -9.34 -10.86
N ALA A 178 -10.95 -9.17 -11.32
CA ALA A 178 -12.13 -9.77 -10.69
C ALA A 178 -12.07 -11.30 -10.67
N GLU A 179 -11.59 -11.93 -11.75
CA GLU A 179 -11.37 -13.39 -11.82
C GLU A 179 -10.39 -13.84 -10.74
N MET A 180 -9.24 -13.18 -10.61
CA MET A 180 -8.21 -13.50 -9.62
C MET A 180 -8.71 -13.32 -8.18
N LEU A 181 -9.41 -12.21 -7.88
CA LEU A 181 -10.00 -11.96 -6.57
C LEU A 181 -11.09 -12.96 -6.20
N ARG A 182 -11.87 -13.44 -7.18
CA ARG A 182 -12.89 -14.49 -6.97
C ARG A 182 -12.24 -15.83 -6.64
N LYS A 183 -11.16 -16.15 -7.33
CA LYS A 183 -10.43 -17.41 -7.17
C LYS A 183 -9.66 -17.46 -5.84
N HIS A 184 -9.02 -16.34 -5.45
CA HIS A 184 -8.13 -16.28 -4.30
C HIS A 184 -8.66 -15.35 -3.21
N LYS A 185 -9.20 -15.93 -2.14
CA LYS A 185 -9.77 -15.16 -1.01
C LYS A 185 -8.76 -14.33 -0.23
N ASN A 186 -7.49 -14.71 -0.29
CA ASN A 186 -6.37 -14.04 0.38
C ASN A 186 -5.53 -13.18 -0.58
N LEU A 187 -6.15 -12.70 -1.66
CA LEU A 187 -5.57 -11.76 -2.60
C LEU A 187 -6.20 -10.38 -2.39
N TRP A 188 -5.38 -9.37 -2.23
CA TRP A 188 -5.74 -7.95 -2.26
C TRP A 188 -4.97 -7.29 -3.39
N ALA A 189 -5.38 -6.10 -3.80
CA ALA A 189 -4.71 -5.34 -4.84
C ALA A 189 -4.56 -3.87 -4.43
N ASP A 190 -3.39 -3.27 -4.68
CA ASP A 190 -3.28 -1.83 -4.64
C ASP A 190 -3.50 -1.22 -6.03
N LEU A 191 -3.81 0.06 -6.03
CA LEU A 191 -4.10 0.85 -7.23
C LEU A 191 -2.99 1.87 -7.52
N ALA A 192 -1.82 1.67 -6.91
CA ALA A 192 -0.66 2.51 -7.14
C ALA A 192 -0.29 2.57 -8.62
N PHE A 193 0.18 3.72 -9.06
CA PHE A 193 0.65 3.95 -10.43
C PHE A 193 -0.38 3.65 -11.55
N ARG A 194 -1.66 3.41 -11.19
CA ARG A 194 -2.75 3.22 -12.17
C ARG A 194 -3.54 4.50 -12.39
N THR A 195 -3.88 4.78 -13.64
CA THR A 195 -4.73 5.93 -14.03
C THR A 195 -5.97 5.52 -14.80
N ASP A 196 -6.07 4.25 -15.21
CA ASP A 196 -7.15 3.70 -16.03
C ASP A 196 -8.45 3.44 -15.24
N HIS A 197 -8.38 3.36 -13.90
CA HIS A 197 -9.54 3.10 -13.06
C HIS A 197 -10.41 4.35 -12.80
N ALA A 198 -9.89 5.55 -13.08
CA ALA A 198 -10.64 6.79 -12.89
C ALA A 198 -10.11 7.93 -13.75
N SER A 199 -11.01 8.78 -14.24
CA SER A 199 -10.69 9.99 -15.00
C SER A 199 -11.66 11.13 -14.64
N GLY A 200 -11.14 12.35 -14.50
CA GLY A 200 -11.97 13.52 -14.15
C GLY A 200 -12.76 13.38 -12.84
N GLY A 201 -12.28 12.58 -11.90
CA GLY A 201 -12.98 12.30 -10.63
C GLY A 201 -14.10 11.26 -10.75
N LYS A 202 -14.25 10.61 -11.90
CA LYS A 202 -15.21 9.54 -12.14
C LYS A 202 -14.51 8.20 -12.28
N VAL A 203 -15.07 7.18 -11.64
CA VAL A 203 -14.56 5.80 -11.73
C VAL A 203 -15.02 5.21 -13.06
N ASP A 204 -14.11 4.53 -13.76
CA ASP A 204 -14.43 3.76 -14.95
C ASP A 204 -15.55 2.73 -14.66
N PRO A 205 -16.55 2.55 -15.53
CA PRO A 205 -17.68 1.65 -15.26
C PRO A 205 -17.28 0.19 -14.99
N ALA A 206 -16.27 -0.35 -15.68
CA ALA A 206 -15.82 -1.71 -15.48
C ALA A 206 -15.08 -1.85 -14.11
N TRP A 207 -14.23 -0.89 -13.78
CA TRP A 207 -13.59 -0.83 -12.45
C TRP A 207 -14.61 -0.61 -11.34
N ARG A 208 -15.61 0.24 -11.56
CA ARG A 208 -16.70 0.46 -10.59
C ARG A 208 -17.40 -0.86 -10.25
N ALA A 209 -17.72 -1.68 -11.24
CA ALA A 209 -18.35 -2.97 -11.02
C ALA A 209 -17.47 -3.89 -10.15
N VAL A 210 -16.17 -3.89 -10.39
CA VAL A 210 -15.21 -4.69 -9.60
C VAL A 210 -15.07 -4.17 -8.17
N PHE A 211 -14.98 -2.86 -7.96
CA PHE A 211 -14.92 -2.25 -6.62
C PHE A 211 -16.18 -2.54 -5.80
N LEU A 212 -17.36 -2.50 -6.41
CA LEU A 212 -18.62 -2.84 -5.76
C LEU A 212 -18.73 -4.34 -5.44
N GLN A 213 -18.17 -5.20 -6.29
CA GLN A 213 -18.15 -6.65 -6.08
C GLN A 213 -17.17 -7.07 -4.98
N PHE A 214 -16.03 -6.38 -4.85
CA PHE A 214 -14.93 -6.71 -3.92
C PHE A 214 -14.49 -5.49 -3.09
N PRO A 215 -15.41 -4.88 -2.31
CA PRO A 215 -15.13 -3.62 -1.62
C PRO A 215 -14.04 -3.72 -0.55
N ASP A 216 -13.73 -4.92 -0.10
CA ASP A 216 -12.73 -5.23 0.94
C ASP A 216 -11.37 -5.68 0.38
N ARG A 217 -11.13 -5.53 -0.95
CA ARG A 217 -9.95 -6.10 -1.61
C ARG A 217 -9.03 -5.10 -2.27
N PHE A 218 -9.39 -3.83 -2.30
CA PHE A 218 -8.59 -2.78 -2.93
C PHE A 218 -8.05 -1.78 -1.90
N MET A 219 -6.89 -1.19 -2.22
CA MET A 219 -6.24 -0.16 -1.42
C MET A 219 -5.66 0.92 -2.33
N VAL A 220 -5.59 2.15 -1.84
CA VAL A 220 -4.84 3.23 -2.49
C VAL A 220 -3.35 2.99 -2.32
N GLY A 221 -2.55 3.39 -3.30
CA GLY A 221 -1.10 3.40 -3.22
C GLY A 221 -0.51 4.52 -4.07
N SER A 222 0.59 5.14 -3.62
CA SER A 222 1.25 6.25 -4.34
C SER A 222 2.42 5.80 -5.20
N ASP A 223 3.11 4.74 -4.81
CA ASP A 223 4.32 4.19 -5.46
C ASP A 223 5.43 5.24 -5.69
N THR A 224 6.16 5.53 -4.65
CA THR A 224 7.26 6.49 -4.65
C THR A 224 8.58 5.86 -5.11
N PHE A 225 8.57 5.18 -6.26
CA PHE A 225 9.74 4.45 -6.77
C PHE A 225 10.92 5.36 -7.20
N THR A 226 10.71 6.68 -7.36
CA THR A 226 11.78 7.67 -7.51
C THR A 226 11.63 8.79 -6.49
N PRO A 227 12.74 9.52 -6.15
CA PRO A 227 12.70 10.61 -5.16
C PRO A 227 11.68 11.70 -5.47
N GLU A 228 11.52 12.05 -6.75
CA GLU A 228 10.63 13.13 -7.21
C GLU A 228 9.17 12.82 -6.88
N ARG A 229 8.78 11.54 -6.88
CA ARG A 229 7.41 11.11 -6.63
C ARG A 229 6.92 11.38 -5.20
N TRP A 230 7.83 11.58 -4.26
CA TRP A 230 7.47 11.99 -2.90
C TRP A 230 6.70 13.31 -2.88
N HIS A 231 7.06 14.26 -3.74
CA HIS A 231 6.40 15.56 -3.82
C HIS A 231 4.97 15.47 -4.40
N TYR A 232 4.63 14.39 -5.11
CA TYR A 232 3.29 14.15 -5.68
C TYR A 232 2.32 13.45 -4.72
N ILE A 233 2.78 12.92 -3.58
CA ILE A 233 1.91 12.22 -2.62
C ILE A 233 0.68 13.06 -2.21
N PRO A 234 0.80 14.37 -1.85
CA PRO A 234 -0.38 15.17 -1.52
C PRO A 234 -1.38 15.31 -2.66
N GLU A 235 -0.88 15.56 -3.87
CA GLU A 235 -1.73 15.67 -5.07
C GLU A 235 -2.40 14.34 -5.42
N HIS A 236 -1.65 13.23 -5.32
CA HIS A 236 -2.18 11.88 -5.53
C HIS A 236 -3.27 11.54 -4.51
N ALA A 237 -3.09 11.91 -3.24
CA ALA A 237 -4.11 11.72 -2.21
C ALA A 237 -5.39 12.51 -2.51
N GLU A 238 -5.27 13.76 -2.96
CA GLU A 238 -6.42 14.57 -3.38
C GLU A 238 -7.09 14.00 -4.64
N TRP A 239 -6.33 13.54 -5.62
CA TRP A 239 -6.86 12.84 -6.78
C TRP A 239 -7.62 11.58 -6.36
N SER A 240 -7.06 10.81 -5.43
CA SER A 240 -7.70 9.60 -4.90
C SER A 240 -9.02 9.93 -4.21
N ARG A 241 -9.09 10.97 -3.38
CA ARG A 241 -10.34 11.41 -2.74
C ARG A 241 -11.41 11.80 -3.75
N ARG A 242 -11.02 12.45 -4.86
CA ARG A 242 -11.98 12.85 -5.91
C ARG A 242 -12.66 11.65 -6.56
N TRP A 243 -11.92 10.64 -7.00
CA TRP A 243 -12.57 9.48 -7.62
C TRP A 243 -13.25 8.56 -6.58
N LEU A 244 -12.73 8.47 -5.36
CA LEU A 244 -13.40 7.74 -4.27
C LEU A 244 -14.78 8.35 -3.97
N SER A 245 -14.95 9.66 -4.09
CA SER A 245 -16.24 10.31 -3.86
C SER A 245 -17.32 9.93 -4.87
N ASP A 246 -16.97 9.32 -5.99
CA ASP A 246 -17.91 8.78 -6.97
C ASP A 246 -18.48 7.40 -6.58
N LEU A 247 -17.89 6.74 -5.58
CA LEU A 247 -18.34 5.46 -5.04
C LEU A 247 -19.31 5.64 -3.85
N PRO A 248 -20.12 4.61 -3.51
CA PRO A 248 -20.81 4.59 -2.24
C PRO A 248 -19.82 4.80 -1.07
N ARG A 249 -20.25 5.57 -0.08
CA ARG A 249 -19.38 6.02 1.01
C ARG A 249 -18.65 4.89 1.75
N ASP A 250 -19.36 3.81 2.01
CA ASP A 250 -18.80 2.62 2.70
C ASP A 250 -17.70 1.93 1.86
N VAL A 251 -17.88 1.85 0.53
CA VAL A 251 -16.88 1.32 -0.41
C VAL A 251 -15.69 2.25 -0.49
N ALA A 252 -15.93 3.56 -0.62
CA ALA A 252 -14.89 4.58 -0.63
C ALA A 252 -14.02 4.53 0.64
N GLU A 253 -14.62 4.46 1.83
CA GLU A 253 -13.92 4.37 3.10
C GLU A 253 -13.10 3.06 3.22
N ARG A 254 -13.62 1.94 2.71
CA ARG A 254 -12.90 0.67 2.69
C ARG A 254 -11.64 0.78 1.84
N ILE A 255 -11.75 1.23 0.60
CA ILE A 255 -10.62 1.35 -0.34
C ILE A 255 -9.63 2.41 0.15
N ALA A 256 -10.13 3.54 0.67
CA ALA A 256 -9.28 4.64 1.13
C ALA A 256 -8.37 4.23 2.28
N TRP A 257 -8.89 3.50 3.30
CA TRP A 257 -8.11 3.25 4.50
C TRP A 257 -8.49 2.01 5.31
N LYS A 258 -9.79 1.62 5.36
CA LYS A 258 -10.23 0.55 6.26
C LYS A 258 -9.65 -0.81 5.88
N ASN A 259 -9.50 -1.09 4.59
CA ASN A 259 -8.92 -2.35 4.13
C ASN A 259 -7.47 -2.47 4.58
N GLY A 260 -6.65 -1.42 4.38
CA GLY A 260 -5.27 -1.41 4.82
C GLY A 260 -5.13 -1.58 6.34
N GLU A 261 -5.94 -0.88 7.13
CA GLU A 261 -5.97 -1.05 8.58
C GLU A 261 -6.38 -2.46 9.01
N THR A 262 -7.39 -3.04 8.35
CA THR A 262 -7.86 -4.40 8.66
C THR A 262 -6.79 -5.44 8.33
N VAL A 263 -6.11 -5.28 7.20
CA VAL A 263 -5.14 -6.26 6.69
C VAL A 263 -3.80 -6.14 7.41
N PHE A 264 -3.29 -4.93 7.62
CA PHE A 264 -1.93 -4.68 8.13
C PHE A 264 -1.88 -4.12 9.55
N GLY A 265 -2.91 -3.38 9.98
CA GLY A 265 -2.88 -2.65 11.25
C GLY A 265 -2.72 -3.54 12.49
N SER A 266 -3.27 -4.74 12.47
CA SER A 266 -3.17 -5.71 13.59
C SER A 266 -1.86 -6.50 13.61
N LEU A 267 -1.10 -6.52 12.51
CA LEU A 267 0.08 -7.36 12.39
C LEU A 267 1.28 -6.83 13.20
N LEU A 268 1.36 -5.51 13.39
CA LEU A 268 2.41 -4.89 14.21
C LEU A 268 2.16 -5.02 15.72
N GLN A 269 0.93 -5.31 16.13
CA GLN A 269 0.53 -5.41 17.54
C GLN A 269 0.66 -6.83 18.11
N ARG A 270 1.13 -7.80 17.33
CA ARG A 270 1.30 -9.17 17.81
C ARG A 270 2.44 -9.22 18.84
N PRO A 271 2.17 -9.73 20.06
CA PRO A 271 3.26 -10.07 20.97
C PRO A 271 4.14 -11.14 20.35
N ASP A 272 5.38 -11.18 20.76
CA ASP A 272 6.41 -12.17 20.34
C ASP A 272 6.02 -13.59 20.70
#